data_cdee80fe6a7bc51c0d72f8b4ba971dd2
#
_entry.id   cdee80fe6a7bc51c0d72f8b4ba971dd2
#
_cell.length_a   1.000
_cell.length_b   1.000
_cell.length_c   1.000
_cell.angle_alpha   90.00
_cell.angle_beta   90.00
_cell.angle_gamma   90.00
#
_symmetry.space_group_name_H-M   'P 1'
#
loop_
_entity.id
_entity.type
_entity.pdbx_description
1 polymer ?
#
loop_
_entity_poly.entity_id
_entity_poly.type
_entity_poly.pdbx_seq_one_letter_code
_entity_poly.pdbx_strand_id
1 'polypeptide(L)'
;MRKLWISIAIAVLAMVPAIYFRMTGLRPDPVLDAAVFGVAILSAGFMLSWGAETAEGQISAGLILAVVAMITVLPEYAVDIYYALRAGQAPESNYVHYAAANMTGANRLLVGIAWPLLVLLHWWKTRGRA
;
A
#
# COMPACT_ATOMS: atom_id res chain seq x y z
N MET A 1 20.29 3.14 -16.22
CA MET A 1 19.82 1.73 -16.24
C MET A 1 20.34 0.89 -15.07
N ARG A 2 21.66 0.78 -14.81
CA ARG A 2 22.21 -0.06 -13.71
C ARG A 2 21.65 0.29 -12.31
N LYS A 3 21.46 1.58 -11.99
CA LYS A 3 20.91 2.01 -10.70
C LYS A 3 19.45 1.56 -10.52
N LEU A 4 18.62 1.64 -11.55
CA LEU A 4 17.23 1.21 -11.52
C LEU A 4 17.13 -0.31 -11.25
N TRP A 5 17.93 -1.12 -11.94
CA TRP A 5 17.95 -2.57 -11.72
C TRP A 5 18.38 -2.95 -10.30
N ILE A 6 19.34 -2.22 -9.72
CA ILE A 6 19.75 -2.40 -8.33
C ILE A 6 18.59 -2.05 -7.38
N SER A 7 17.90 -0.93 -7.61
CA SER A 7 16.76 -0.53 -6.79
C SER A 7 15.62 -1.54 -6.86
N ILE A 8 15.31 -2.06 -8.05
CA ILE A 8 14.30 -3.11 -8.24
C ILE A 8 14.72 -4.40 -7.49
N ALA A 9 15.97 -4.81 -7.62
CA ALA A 9 16.47 -6.00 -6.92
C ALA A 9 16.38 -5.84 -5.40
N ILE A 10 16.72 -4.69 -4.85
CA ILE A 10 16.58 -4.40 -3.41
C ILE A 10 15.12 -4.45 -2.99
N ALA A 11 14.21 -3.85 -3.75
CA ALA A 11 12.78 -3.87 -3.45
C ALA A 11 12.22 -5.30 -3.46
N VAL A 12 12.59 -6.11 -4.46
CA VAL A 12 12.18 -7.52 -4.54
C VAL A 12 12.74 -8.32 -3.35
N LEU A 13 14.01 -8.15 -3.02
CA LEU A 13 14.62 -8.83 -1.86
C LEU A 13 13.95 -8.44 -0.54
N ALA A 14 13.57 -7.17 -0.38
CA ALA A 14 12.87 -6.69 0.80
C ALA A 14 11.46 -7.29 0.98
N MET A 15 10.84 -7.78 -0.10
CA MET A 15 9.54 -8.47 -0.05
C MET A 15 9.65 -9.96 0.32
N VAL A 16 10.82 -10.57 0.14
CA VAL A 16 11.03 -12.02 0.35
C VAL A 16 10.63 -12.48 1.75
N PRO A 17 11.00 -11.79 2.85
CA PRO A 17 10.61 -12.21 4.21
C PRO A 17 9.09 -12.26 4.40
N ALA A 18 8.35 -11.28 3.86
CA ALA A 18 6.90 -11.25 3.95
C ALA A 18 6.26 -12.41 3.19
N ILE A 19 6.76 -12.72 2.00
CA ILE A 19 6.32 -13.87 1.21
C ILE A 19 6.61 -15.18 1.96
N TYR A 20 7.80 -15.30 2.53
CA TYR A 20 8.19 -16.47 3.34
C TYR A 20 7.26 -16.67 4.54
N PHE A 21 6.99 -15.62 5.33
CA PHE A 21 6.06 -15.68 6.46
C PHE A 21 4.66 -16.10 6.01
N ARG A 22 4.22 -15.57 4.88
CA ARG A 22 2.90 -15.90 4.33
C ARG A 22 2.79 -17.36 3.89
N MET A 23 3.82 -17.89 3.24
CA MET A 23 3.84 -19.26 2.72
C MET A 23 4.01 -20.32 3.82
N THR A 24 4.83 -20.03 4.83
CA THR A 24 5.12 -20.97 5.92
C THR A 24 4.10 -20.88 7.05
N GLY A 25 3.25 -19.85 7.08
CA GLY A 25 2.34 -19.58 8.19
C GLY A 25 3.07 -19.16 9.48
N LEU A 26 4.37 -18.88 9.39
CA LEU A 26 5.16 -18.41 10.51
C LEU A 26 4.62 -17.04 10.97
N ARG A 27 4.25 -16.97 12.25
CA ARG A 27 3.81 -15.73 12.89
C ARG A 27 4.72 -15.43 14.06
N PRO A 28 5.79 -14.66 13.82
CA PRO A 28 6.65 -14.17 14.89
C PRO A 28 5.90 -13.18 15.77
N ASP A 29 6.63 -12.44 16.59
CA ASP A 29 6.06 -11.34 17.38
C ASP A 29 5.25 -10.36 16.49
N PRO A 30 4.07 -9.86 16.94
CA PRO A 30 3.20 -8.97 16.17
C PRO A 30 3.89 -7.70 15.64
N VAL A 31 4.87 -7.17 16.38
CA VAL A 31 5.62 -5.98 15.94
C VAL A 31 6.53 -6.33 14.77
N LEU A 32 7.21 -7.47 14.82
CA LEU A 32 8.06 -7.93 13.72
C LEU A 32 7.23 -8.27 12.48
N ASP A 33 6.09 -8.92 12.67
CA ASP A 33 5.14 -9.23 11.59
C ASP A 33 4.70 -7.94 10.87
N ALA A 34 4.25 -6.94 11.64
CA ALA A 34 3.85 -5.64 11.11
C ALA A 34 4.99 -4.92 10.39
N ALA A 35 6.22 -4.97 10.93
CA ALA A 35 7.39 -4.35 10.31
C ALA A 35 7.74 -5.02 8.97
N VAL A 36 7.75 -6.35 8.91
CA VAL A 36 8.08 -7.11 7.70
C VAL A 36 7.05 -6.87 6.60
N PHE A 37 5.76 -6.93 6.92
CA PHE A 37 4.72 -6.63 5.94
C PHE A 37 4.70 -5.15 5.56
N GLY A 38 4.98 -4.23 6.48
CA GLY A 38 5.13 -2.80 6.20
C GLY A 38 6.24 -2.51 5.20
N VAL A 39 7.41 -3.10 5.37
CA VAL A 39 8.53 -3.00 4.41
C VAL A 39 8.15 -3.57 3.04
N ALA A 40 7.45 -4.70 3.00
CA ALA A 40 6.99 -5.29 1.75
C ALA A 40 5.99 -4.38 1.01
N ILE A 41 5.04 -3.76 1.71
CA ILE A 41 4.07 -2.82 1.14
C ILE A 41 4.79 -1.59 0.57
N LEU A 42 5.73 -1.00 1.31
CA LEU A 42 6.52 0.13 0.83
C LEU A 42 7.33 -0.24 -0.42
N SER A 43 7.95 -1.41 -0.44
CA SER A 43 8.70 -1.91 -1.59
C SER A 43 7.82 -2.10 -2.82
N ALA A 44 6.62 -2.66 -2.65
CA ALA A 44 5.64 -2.79 -3.73
C ALA A 44 5.18 -1.43 -4.26
N GLY A 45 4.97 -0.44 -3.38
CA GLY A 45 4.64 0.93 -3.75
C GLY A 45 5.73 1.59 -4.61
N PHE A 46 7.00 1.45 -4.24
CA PHE A 46 8.12 1.95 -5.06
C PHE A 46 8.19 1.25 -6.42
N MET A 47 8.01 -0.07 -6.47
CA MET A 47 7.99 -0.79 -7.75
C MET A 47 6.87 -0.31 -8.66
N LEU A 48 5.68 -0.05 -8.11
CA LEU A 48 4.54 0.48 -8.85
C LEU A 48 4.84 1.89 -9.39
N SER A 49 5.47 2.75 -8.58
CA SER A 49 5.89 4.10 -8.99
C SER A 49 6.89 4.05 -10.16
N TRP A 50 7.92 3.22 -10.07
CA TRP A 50 8.90 3.06 -11.17
C TRP A 50 8.28 2.46 -12.42
N GLY A 51 7.32 1.56 -12.28
CA GLY A 51 6.54 1.03 -13.40
C GLY A 51 5.73 2.12 -14.09
N ALA A 52 5.05 2.97 -13.32
CA ALA A 52 4.30 4.11 -13.83
C ALA A 52 5.20 5.11 -14.57
N GLU A 53 6.33 5.51 -13.97
CA GLU A 53 7.33 6.41 -14.61
C GLU A 53 7.84 5.84 -15.94
N THR A 54 8.07 4.52 -16.00
CA THR A 54 8.53 3.88 -17.24
C THR A 54 7.46 3.88 -18.33
N ALA A 55 6.19 3.82 -17.95
CA ALA A 55 5.04 3.82 -18.87
C ALA A 55 4.68 5.22 -19.40
N GLU A 56 5.05 6.31 -18.70
CA GLU A 56 4.71 7.70 -19.09
C GLU A 56 5.12 8.08 -20.51
N GLY A 57 6.18 7.47 -21.04
CA GLY A 57 6.63 7.74 -22.43
C GLY A 57 5.83 6.99 -23.50
N GLN A 58 4.96 6.04 -23.14
CA GLN A 58 4.28 5.14 -24.08
C GLN A 58 2.76 5.21 -23.98
N ILE A 59 2.22 5.66 -22.85
CA ILE A 59 0.80 5.66 -22.54
C ILE A 59 0.41 7.05 -22.02
N SER A 60 -0.84 7.46 -22.23
CA SER A 60 -1.32 8.74 -21.70
C SER A 60 -1.27 8.77 -20.17
N ALA A 61 -0.85 9.89 -19.59
CA ALA A 61 -0.74 10.07 -18.14
C ALA A 61 -2.06 9.77 -17.41
N GLY A 62 -3.20 10.11 -18.02
CA GLY A 62 -4.52 9.82 -17.46
C GLY A 62 -4.80 8.30 -17.34
N LEU A 63 -4.39 7.52 -18.34
CA LEU A 63 -4.56 6.07 -18.29
C LEU A 63 -3.64 5.42 -17.25
N ILE A 64 -2.39 5.91 -17.13
CA ILE A 64 -1.46 5.44 -16.10
C ILE A 64 -2.04 5.70 -14.71
N LEU A 65 -2.51 6.93 -14.45
CA LEU A 65 -3.14 7.28 -13.18
C LEU A 65 -4.35 6.39 -12.86
N ALA A 66 -5.20 6.12 -13.85
CA ALA A 66 -6.37 5.25 -13.66
C ALA A 66 -5.96 3.81 -13.30
N VAL A 67 -4.97 3.25 -14.00
CA VAL A 67 -4.47 1.89 -13.74
C VAL A 67 -3.79 1.80 -12.38
N VAL A 68 -2.93 2.77 -12.03
CA VAL A 68 -2.26 2.82 -10.72
C VAL A 68 -3.29 2.95 -9.59
N ALA A 69 -4.26 3.86 -9.74
CA ALA A 69 -5.32 4.02 -8.76
C ALA A 69 -6.13 2.73 -8.58
N MET A 70 -6.49 2.06 -9.66
CA MET A 70 -7.21 0.79 -9.61
C MET A 70 -6.39 -0.29 -8.87
N ILE A 71 -5.12 -0.47 -9.22
CA ILE A 71 -4.25 -1.48 -8.59
C ILE A 71 -4.06 -1.21 -7.09
N THR A 72 -3.93 0.06 -6.70
CA THR A 72 -3.74 0.42 -5.28
C THR A 72 -4.99 0.24 -4.43
N VAL A 73 -6.18 0.35 -5.03
CA VAL A 73 -7.46 0.24 -4.32
C VAL A 73 -7.98 -1.21 -4.27
N LEU A 74 -7.62 -2.05 -5.26
CA LEU A 74 -8.07 -3.45 -5.32
C LEU A 74 -7.85 -4.27 -4.04
N PRO A 75 -6.68 -4.21 -3.36
CA PRO A 75 -6.47 -4.96 -2.12
C PRO A 75 -7.44 -4.55 -1.01
N GLU A 76 -7.76 -3.27 -0.91
CA GLU A 76 -8.71 -2.75 0.09
C GLU A 76 -10.12 -3.28 -0.17
N TYR A 77 -10.59 -3.22 -1.41
CA TYR A 77 -11.88 -3.81 -1.78
C TYR A 77 -11.92 -5.33 -1.55
N ALA A 78 -10.83 -6.05 -1.82
CA ALA A 78 -10.76 -7.48 -1.56
C ALA A 78 -10.95 -7.80 -0.07
N VAL A 79 -10.37 -7.00 0.83
CA VAL A 79 -10.52 -7.11 2.28
C VAL A 79 -11.96 -6.79 2.70
N ASP A 80 -12.55 -5.73 2.15
CA ASP A 80 -13.93 -5.35 2.45
C ASP A 80 -14.93 -6.41 2.01
N ILE A 81 -14.76 -6.96 0.81
CA ILE A 81 -15.58 -8.07 0.30
C ILE A 81 -15.45 -9.30 1.21
N TYR A 82 -14.23 -9.63 1.64
CA TYR A 82 -14.00 -10.74 2.57
C TYR A 82 -14.75 -10.53 3.89
N TYR A 83 -14.64 -9.35 4.49
CA TYR A 83 -15.33 -9.03 5.74
C TYR A 83 -16.87 -9.04 5.57
N ALA A 84 -17.38 -8.49 4.47
CA ALA A 84 -18.79 -8.47 4.17
C ALA A 84 -19.36 -9.91 4.01
N LEU A 85 -18.64 -10.77 3.28
CA LEU A 85 -19.03 -12.18 3.12
C LEU A 85 -19.01 -12.93 4.46
N ARG A 86 -17.99 -12.70 5.30
CA ARG A 86 -17.90 -13.33 6.62
C ARG A 86 -18.99 -12.82 7.58
N ALA A 87 -19.31 -11.54 7.53
CA ALA A 87 -20.41 -10.97 8.29
C ALA A 87 -21.75 -11.59 7.91
N GLY A 88 -22.00 -11.81 6.62
CA GLY A 88 -23.21 -12.49 6.13
C GLY A 88 -23.31 -13.96 6.55
N GLN A 89 -22.16 -14.66 6.66
CA GLN A 89 -22.09 -16.05 7.10
C GLN A 89 -22.20 -16.22 8.62
N ALA A 90 -21.76 -15.23 9.39
CA ALA A 90 -21.74 -15.25 10.85
C ALA A 90 -22.13 -13.87 11.41
N PRO A 91 -23.43 -13.53 11.43
CA PRO A 91 -23.92 -12.19 11.84
C PRO A 91 -23.53 -11.81 13.28
N GLU A 92 -23.39 -12.79 14.18
CA GLU A 92 -22.98 -12.59 15.59
C GLU A 92 -21.48 -12.31 15.74
N SER A 93 -20.72 -12.34 14.63
CA SER A 93 -19.29 -12.09 14.63
C SER A 93 -18.96 -10.59 14.52
N ASN A 94 -17.72 -10.23 14.86
CA ASN A 94 -17.22 -8.86 14.74
C ASN A 94 -16.88 -8.43 13.30
N TYR A 95 -17.18 -9.24 12.28
CA TYR A 95 -16.80 -8.90 10.90
C TYR A 95 -17.46 -7.65 10.35
N VAL A 96 -18.68 -7.31 10.78
CA VAL A 96 -19.34 -6.04 10.44
C VAL A 96 -18.54 -4.85 10.96
N HIS A 97 -18.06 -4.94 12.19
CA HIS A 97 -17.21 -3.89 12.79
C HIS A 97 -15.84 -3.80 12.11
N TYR A 98 -15.27 -4.92 11.66
CA TYR A 98 -14.00 -4.93 10.94
C TYR A 98 -14.13 -4.29 9.56
N ALA A 99 -15.23 -4.54 8.82
CA ALA A 99 -15.50 -3.86 7.55
C ALA A 99 -15.61 -2.34 7.73
N ALA A 100 -16.44 -1.92 8.71
CA ALA A 100 -16.61 -0.50 9.02
C ALA A 100 -15.30 0.16 9.49
N ALA A 101 -14.49 -0.54 10.28
CA ALA A 101 -13.20 -0.06 10.74
C ALA A 101 -12.17 0.05 9.59
N ASN A 102 -12.18 -0.87 8.64
CA ASN A 102 -11.28 -0.85 7.47
C ASN A 102 -11.56 0.38 6.61
N MET A 103 -12.81 0.57 6.18
CA MET A 103 -13.21 1.73 5.36
C MET A 103 -12.96 3.07 6.05
N THR A 104 -13.33 3.18 7.33
CA THR A 104 -13.13 4.42 8.08
C THR A 104 -11.64 4.66 8.40
N GLY A 105 -10.86 3.61 8.60
CA GLY A 105 -9.43 3.65 8.88
C GLY A 105 -8.63 4.22 7.71
N ALA A 106 -8.90 3.74 6.49
CA ALA A 106 -8.28 4.25 5.27
C ALA A 106 -8.54 5.75 5.08
N ASN A 107 -9.79 6.18 5.24
CA ASN A 107 -10.15 7.60 5.15
C ASN A 107 -9.45 8.45 6.23
N ARG A 108 -9.35 7.96 7.47
CA ARG A 108 -8.63 8.66 8.55
C ARG A 108 -7.15 8.78 8.25
N LEU A 109 -6.53 7.75 7.69
CA LEU A 109 -5.13 7.78 7.30
C LEU A 109 -4.88 8.81 6.20
N LEU A 110 -5.71 8.81 5.17
CA LEU A 110 -5.60 9.74 4.05
C LEU A 110 -5.80 11.20 4.50
N VAL A 111 -6.91 11.50 5.15
CA VAL A 111 -7.27 12.87 5.53
C VAL A 111 -6.47 13.35 6.75
N GLY A 112 -6.22 12.47 7.71
CA GLY A 112 -5.56 12.84 8.97
C GLY A 112 -4.03 12.85 8.90
N ILE A 113 -3.43 12.08 8.01
CA ILE A 113 -1.96 11.94 7.93
C ILE A 113 -1.45 12.24 6.53
N ALA A 114 -1.92 11.54 5.49
CA ALA A 114 -1.29 11.60 4.17
C ALA A 114 -1.38 13.00 3.55
N TRP A 115 -2.56 13.61 3.52
CA TRP A 115 -2.73 14.95 2.95
C TRP A 115 -2.04 16.04 3.76
N PRO A 116 -2.16 16.10 5.11
CA PRO A 116 -1.37 17.04 5.90
C PRO A 116 0.14 16.88 5.70
N LEU A 117 0.63 15.63 5.61
CA LEU A 117 2.04 15.35 5.36
C LEU A 117 2.50 15.90 4.01
N LEU A 118 1.72 15.74 2.93
CA LEU A 118 2.04 16.29 1.62
C LEU A 118 2.14 17.82 1.66
N VAL A 119 1.21 18.47 2.35
CA VAL A 119 1.23 19.94 2.52
C VAL A 119 2.47 20.37 3.31
N LEU A 120 2.79 19.67 4.40
CA LEU A 120 3.98 19.97 5.22
C LEU A 120 5.29 19.77 4.44
N LEU A 121 5.39 18.69 3.67
CA LEU A 121 6.57 18.42 2.83
C LEU A 121 6.73 19.49 1.73
N HIS A 122 5.62 19.87 1.09
CA HIS A 122 5.64 20.95 0.10
C HIS A 122 6.08 22.26 0.74
N TRP A 123 5.49 22.66 1.85
CA TRP A 123 5.85 23.87 2.60
C TRP A 123 7.32 23.86 3.02
N TRP A 124 7.82 22.75 3.53
CA TRP A 124 9.22 22.62 3.94
C TRP A 124 10.18 22.77 2.77
N LYS A 125 9.84 22.16 1.62
CA LYS A 125 10.63 22.23 0.39
C LYS A 125 10.65 23.65 -0.21
N THR A 126 9.58 24.40 -0.08
CA THR A 126 9.46 25.76 -0.66
C THR A 126 10.01 26.82 0.26
N ARG A 127 9.97 26.62 1.58
CA ARG A 127 10.47 27.60 2.57
C ARG A 127 11.99 27.85 2.50
N GLY A 128 12.76 26.94 1.96
CA GLY A 128 14.19 27.09 1.73
C GLY A 128 14.56 27.82 0.43
N ARG A 129 13.55 28.27 -0.35
CA ARG A 129 13.72 28.97 -1.64
C ARG A 129 13.23 30.43 -1.62
N ALA A 130 12.74 30.90 -0.50
CA ALA A 130 12.43 32.29 -0.21
C ALA A 130 13.54 32.90 0.65
#